data_98b321c389ef2d1d4f81288860c559c4
#
_entry.id   98b321c389ef2d1d4f81288860c559c4
#
_cell.length_a   1.000
_cell.length_b   1.000
_cell.length_c   1.000
_cell.angle_alpha   90.00
_cell.angle_beta   90.00
_cell.angle_gamma   90.00
#
_symmetry.space_group_name_H-M   'P 1'
#
loop_
_entity.id
_entity.type
_entity.pdbx_description
1 polymer ?
#
loop_
_entity_poly.entity_id
_entity_poly.type
_entity_poly.pdbx_seq_one_letter_code
_entity_poly.pdbx_strand_id
1 'polypeptide(L)'
;APGTPSSIIEACSDVLVDGRVDVAATFKKFARAIHADRDAFSIDDHFRPQFNTLYSNQLEYQEFIRIDQHGEMQRLADVLNARGGTNVSLQRLNSGLGIKAEQVYDRETADLIEQTYHEDYEWFHFERHNYAASTATFVLDPLQQAFLNNLRQTTQRLQILSNAAFERVGFRYGARQVIRSLQLRLTRPSRRHDPKLLQW
;
A
#
# COMPACT_ATOMS: atom_id res chain seq x y z
N ALA A 1 8.25 4.33 16.58
CA ALA A 1 7.66 4.89 15.36
C ALA A 1 6.78 6.07 15.77
N PRO A 2 6.77 7.20 15.07
CA PRO A 2 5.80 8.24 15.32
C PRO A 2 4.41 7.63 15.13
N GLY A 3 3.51 7.84 16.09
CA GLY A 3 2.16 7.32 16.02
C GLY A 3 1.41 7.91 14.83
N THR A 4 0.54 7.12 14.20
CA THR A 4 -0.33 7.61 13.12
C THR A 4 -1.12 8.81 13.64
N PRO A 5 -1.16 9.94 12.92
CA PRO A 5 -1.92 11.10 13.33
C PRO A 5 -3.38 10.74 13.64
N SER A 6 -3.95 11.31 14.69
CA SER A 6 -5.34 11.04 15.10
C SER A 6 -6.35 11.34 13.99
N SER A 7 -6.06 12.35 13.16
CA SER A 7 -6.87 12.70 11.98
C SER A 7 -6.99 11.57 10.95
N ILE A 8 -5.90 10.82 10.72
CA ILE A 8 -5.91 9.68 9.79
C ILE A 8 -6.75 8.53 10.38
N ILE A 9 -6.58 8.24 11.67
CA ILE A 9 -7.36 7.18 12.34
C ILE A 9 -8.84 7.51 12.28
N GLU A 10 -9.21 8.77 12.54
CA GLU A 10 -10.59 9.22 12.45
C GLU A 10 -11.14 9.16 11.02
N ALA A 11 -10.36 9.56 10.04
CA ALA A 11 -10.73 9.49 8.62
C ALA A 11 -11.00 8.06 8.15
N CYS A 12 -10.24 7.08 8.67
CA CYS A 12 -10.41 5.66 8.36
C CYS A 12 -11.47 4.96 9.22
N SER A 13 -12.16 5.66 10.14
CA SER A 13 -13.21 5.06 10.95
C SER A 13 -14.51 4.89 10.17
N ASP A 14 -15.23 3.79 10.43
CA ASP A 14 -16.48 3.47 9.73
C ASP A 14 -17.57 4.49 10.00
N VAL A 15 -18.38 4.76 8.98
CA VAL A 15 -19.71 5.37 9.12
C VAL A 15 -20.71 4.24 9.25
N LEU A 16 -21.52 4.26 10.31
CA LEU A 16 -22.47 3.19 10.61
C LEU A 16 -23.92 3.65 10.40
N VAL A 17 -24.70 2.78 9.78
CA VAL A 17 -26.15 2.90 9.65
C VAL A 17 -26.77 1.63 10.23
N ASP A 18 -27.56 1.75 11.26
CA ASP A 18 -28.18 0.62 11.98
C ASP A 18 -27.14 -0.45 12.40
N GLY A 19 -25.98 -0.01 12.86
CA GLY A 19 -24.89 -0.89 13.31
C GLY A 19 -24.11 -1.59 12.20
N ARG A 20 -24.38 -1.28 10.94
CA ARG A 20 -23.68 -1.81 9.76
C ARG A 20 -22.89 -0.72 9.06
N VAL A 21 -21.79 -1.08 8.44
CA VAL A 21 -20.94 -0.13 7.73
C VAL A 21 -21.63 0.36 6.45
N ASP A 22 -21.79 1.66 6.33
CA ASP A 22 -22.04 2.32 5.04
C ASP A 22 -20.69 2.59 4.38
N VAL A 23 -20.35 1.76 3.40
CA VAL A 23 -19.07 1.81 2.70
C VAL A 23 -18.92 3.08 1.87
N ALA A 24 -20.00 3.52 1.22
CA ALA A 24 -19.99 4.74 0.40
C ALA A 24 -19.74 5.98 1.27
N ALA A 25 -20.46 6.11 2.39
CA ALA A 25 -20.27 7.21 3.33
C ALA A 25 -18.89 7.15 4.00
N THR A 26 -18.41 5.95 4.35
CA THR A 26 -17.06 5.74 4.91
C THR A 26 -15.98 6.17 3.91
N PHE A 27 -16.10 5.74 2.66
CA PHE A 27 -15.16 6.09 1.60
C PHE A 27 -15.19 7.59 1.27
N LYS A 28 -16.37 8.20 1.22
CA LYS A 28 -16.52 9.65 1.01
C LYS A 28 -15.86 10.46 2.13
N LYS A 29 -16.06 10.05 3.38
CA LYS A 29 -15.39 10.66 4.53
C LYS A 29 -13.86 10.58 4.39
N PHE A 30 -13.35 9.42 4.01
CA PHE A 30 -11.93 9.21 3.73
C PHE A 30 -11.43 10.11 2.58
N ALA A 31 -12.17 10.17 1.46
CA ALA A 31 -11.82 11.00 0.31
C ALA A 31 -11.73 12.49 0.66
N ARG A 32 -12.64 12.99 1.49
CA ARG A 32 -12.58 14.37 2.01
C ARG A 32 -11.35 14.62 2.87
N ALA A 33 -11.02 13.68 3.75
CA ALA A 33 -9.88 13.83 4.64
C ALA A 33 -8.55 13.81 3.90
N ILE A 34 -8.37 12.88 2.96
CA ILE A 34 -7.13 12.81 2.15
C ILE A 34 -6.99 14.01 1.21
N HIS A 35 -8.11 14.52 0.67
CA HIS A 35 -8.10 15.74 -0.13
C HIS A 35 -7.69 16.96 0.71
N ALA A 36 -8.16 17.05 1.96
CA ALA A 36 -7.83 18.16 2.84
C ALA A 36 -6.36 18.18 3.31
N ASP A 37 -5.72 17.02 3.47
CA ASP A 37 -4.33 16.91 3.93
C ASP A 37 -3.63 15.70 3.30
N ARG A 38 -3.40 15.77 2.00
CA ARG A 38 -2.72 14.71 1.22
C ARG A 38 -1.33 14.38 1.80
N ASP A 39 -0.61 15.38 2.27
CA ASP A 39 0.77 15.18 2.72
C ASP A 39 0.82 14.33 3.98
N ALA A 40 -0.11 14.51 4.92
CA ALA A 40 -0.21 13.66 6.09
C ALA A 40 -0.49 12.19 5.72
N PHE A 41 -1.34 11.95 4.72
CA PHE A 41 -1.63 10.59 4.25
C PHE A 41 -0.49 9.98 3.44
N SER A 42 0.30 10.78 2.71
CA SER A 42 1.43 10.33 1.90
C SER A 42 2.61 9.75 2.71
N ILE A 43 2.55 9.81 4.04
CA ILE A 43 3.48 9.08 4.91
C ILE A 43 3.32 7.56 4.73
N ASP A 44 2.11 7.09 4.46
CA ASP A 44 1.83 5.71 4.08
C ASP A 44 1.89 5.58 2.56
N ASP A 45 2.75 4.69 2.07
CA ASP A 45 2.96 4.47 0.63
C ASP A 45 1.69 4.05 -0.13
N HIS A 46 0.68 3.50 0.56
CA HIS A 46 -0.60 3.14 -0.05
C HIS A 46 -1.44 4.35 -0.49
N PHE A 47 -1.21 5.51 0.12
CA PHE A 47 -1.93 6.75 -0.20
C PHE A 47 -1.08 7.77 -0.96
N ARG A 48 0.17 7.41 -1.24
CA ARG A 48 1.07 8.26 -2.04
C ARG A 48 0.69 8.21 -3.51
N PRO A 49 0.68 9.34 -4.23
CA PRO A 49 0.49 9.33 -5.67
C PRO A 49 1.44 8.36 -6.38
N GLN A 50 0.92 7.59 -7.32
CA GLN A 50 1.72 6.62 -8.09
C GLN A 50 2.82 7.32 -8.89
N PHE A 51 2.55 8.51 -9.40
CA PHE A 51 3.53 9.38 -10.05
C PHE A 51 4.81 9.55 -9.22
N ASN A 52 4.66 9.80 -7.91
CA ASN A 52 5.78 9.95 -7.00
C ASN A 52 6.41 8.60 -6.64
N THR A 53 5.59 7.57 -6.40
CA THR A 53 6.05 6.23 -6.01
C THR A 53 6.86 5.56 -7.12
N LEU A 54 6.47 5.80 -8.37
CA LEU A 54 7.14 5.24 -9.55
C LEU A 54 8.28 6.14 -10.05
N TYR A 55 8.54 7.29 -9.42
CA TYR A 55 9.56 8.24 -9.88
C TYR A 55 9.38 8.60 -11.37
N SER A 56 8.14 8.80 -11.81
CA SER A 56 7.77 8.95 -13.21
C SER A 56 8.41 10.15 -13.90
N ASN A 57 8.84 11.16 -13.14
CA ASN A 57 9.60 12.30 -13.62
C ASN A 57 11.13 12.06 -13.71
N GLN A 58 11.62 10.91 -13.25
CA GLN A 58 13.05 10.62 -13.20
C GLN A 58 13.42 9.35 -13.96
N LEU A 59 12.47 8.43 -14.12
CA LEU A 59 12.69 7.15 -14.78
C LEU A 59 11.90 7.10 -16.09
N GLU A 60 12.55 6.68 -17.17
CA GLU A 60 11.91 6.38 -18.43
C GLU A 60 11.43 4.92 -18.43
N TYR A 61 10.10 4.74 -18.45
CA TYR A 61 9.50 3.43 -18.50
C TYR A 61 9.23 3.04 -19.95
N GLN A 62 9.63 1.83 -20.32
CA GLN A 62 9.39 1.30 -21.67
C GLN A 62 7.92 0.93 -21.89
N GLU A 63 7.24 0.51 -20.82
CA GLU A 63 5.83 0.11 -20.85
C GLU A 63 5.14 0.37 -19.52
N PHE A 64 3.88 0.76 -19.61
CA PHE A 64 2.94 0.81 -18.49
C PHE A 64 1.84 -0.24 -18.73
N ILE A 65 1.53 -1.00 -17.69
CA ILE A 65 0.50 -2.03 -17.73
C ILE A 65 -0.56 -1.69 -16.69
N ARG A 66 -1.78 -1.48 -17.16
CA ARG A 66 -2.93 -1.14 -16.34
C ARG A 66 -3.67 -2.40 -15.94
N ILE A 67 -3.41 -2.90 -14.74
CA ILE A 67 -3.99 -4.16 -14.23
C ILE A 67 -5.51 -4.10 -14.00
N ASP A 68 -6.09 -2.92 -13.99
CA ASP A 68 -7.54 -2.68 -13.93
C ASP A 68 -8.23 -2.89 -15.28
N GLN A 69 -7.50 -2.86 -16.39
CA GLN A 69 -8.05 -3.05 -17.72
C GLN A 69 -8.08 -4.52 -18.13
N HIS A 70 -9.14 -4.86 -18.89
CA HIS A 70 -9.30 -6.22 -19.39
C HIS A 70 -8.16 -6.57 -20.37
N GLY A 71 -7.56 -7.76 -20.17
CA GLY A 71 -6.47 -8.26 -21.01
C GLY A 71 -5.07 -7.81 -20.63
N GLU A 72 -4.90 -6.74 -19.86
CA GLU A 72 -3.58 -6.21 -19.51
C GLU A 72 -2.76 -7.17 -18.61
N MET A 73 -3.42 -7.95 -17.75
CA MET A 73 -2.74 -9.01 -16.99
C MET A 73 -2.19 -10.11 -17.91
N GLN A 74 -2.92 -10.47 -18.98
CA GLN A 74 -2.41 -11.43 -19.97
C GLN A 74 -1.25 -10.80 -20.75
N ARG A 75 -1.37 -9.54 -21.16
CA ARG A 75 -0.28 -8.80 -21.82
C ARG A 75 0.99 -8.77 -20.95
N LEU A 76 0.85 -8.54 -19.64
CA LEU A 76 1.98 -8.62 -18.71
C LEU A 76 2.62 -10.01 -18.71
N ALA A 77 1.82 -11.07 -18.63
CA ALA A 77 2.34 -12.44 -18.71
C ALA A 77 3.09 -12.70 -20.01
N ASP A 78 2.54 -12.25 -21.13
CA ASP A 78 3.15 -12.41 -22.45
C ASP A 78 4.49 -11.66 -22.57
N VAL A 79 4.56 -10.43 -22.08
CA VAL A 79 5.80 -9.63 -22.03
C VAL A 79 6.87 -10.31 -21.16
N LEU A 80 6.50 -10.79 -19.97
CA LEU A 80 7.42 -11.49 -19.08
C LEU A 80 7.93 -12.79 -19.70
N ASN A 81 7.06 -13.56 -20.35
CA ASN A 81 7.40 -14.81 -21.00
C ASN A 81 8.32 -14.58 -22.21
N ALA A 82 8.01 -13.57 -23.04
CA ALA A 82 8.82 -13.24 -24.20
C ALA A 82 10.23 -12.75 -23.84
N ARG A 83 10.36 -11.91 -22.79
CA ARG A 83 11.65 -11.36 -22.37
C ARG A 83 12.47 -12.31 -21.49
N GLY A 84 11.78 -13.08 -20.63
CA GLY A 84 12.42 -13.95 -19.65
C GLY A 84 12.61 -15.40 -20.08
N GLY A 85 12.05 -15.82 -21.23
CA GLY A 85 12.02 -17.24 -21.64
C GLY A 85 11.29 -18.13 -20.63
N THR A 86 10.34 -17.57 -19.88
CA THR A 86 9.60 -18.22 -18.80
C THR A 86 8.22 -18.66 -19.27
N ASN A 87 7.49 -19.38 -18.43
CA ASN A 87 6.08 -19.72 -18.64
C ASN A 87 5.26 -19.26 -17.43
N VAL A 88 5.20 -17.94 -17.24
CA VAL A 88 4.45 -17.31 -16.15
C VAL A 88 2.98 -17.24 -16.52
N SER A 89 2.10 -17.68 -15.61
CA SER A 89 0.66 -17.46 -15.64
C SER A 89 0.28 -16.58 -14.45
N LEU A 90 -0.35 -15.45 -14.72
CA LEU A 90 -0.80 -14.54 -13.69
C LEU A 90 -2.26 -14.86 -13.32
N GLN A 91 -2.52 -15.02 -12.04
CA GLN A 91 -3.85 -15.30 -11.50
C GLN A 91 -4.34 -14.10 -10.68
N ARG A 92 -5.63 -13.80 -10.79
CA ARG A 92 -6.27 -12.82 -9.92
C ARG A 92 -6.51 -13.45 -8.55
N LEU A 93 -5.70 -13.07 -7.59
CA LEU A 93 -5.88 -13.42 -6.18
C LEU A 93 -6.53 -12.22 -5.46
N ASN A 94 -7.33 -12.48 -4.42
CA ASN A 94 -7.96 -11.45 -3.59
C ASN A 94 -9.09 -10.67 -4.29
N SER A 95 -10.21 -11.33 -4.50
CA SER A 95 -11.41 -10.68 -5.09
C SER A 95 -12.20 -9.78 -4.13
N GLY A 96 -11.77 -9.59 -2.89
CA GLY A 96 -12.41 -8.70 -1.90
C GLY A 96 -13.91 -8.99 -1.66
N LEU A 97 -14.66 -7.98 -1.21
CA LEU A 97 -16.10 -8.06 -0.94
C LEU A 97 -16.97 -7.96 -2.22
N GLY A 98 -16.36 -7.86 -3.39
CA GLY A 98 -17.08 -7.70 -4.65
C GLY A 98 -17.82 -6.36 -4.79
N ILE A 99 -17.42 -5.35 -4.03
CA ILE A 99 -17.99 -4.00 -4.10
C ILE A 99 -17.50 -3.34 -5.38
N LYS A 100 -18.44 -2.80 -6.16
CA LYS A 100 -18.14 -2.09 -7.41
C LYS A 100 -17.98 -0.59 -7.16
N ALA A 101 -17.18 0.08 -7.99
CA ALA A 101 -16.98 1.51 -7.89
C ALA A 101 -18.29 2.30 -7.97
N GLU A 102 -19.22 1.91 -8.83
CA GLU A 102 -20.53 2.56 -9.01
C GLU A 102 -21.42 2.51 -7.75
N GLN A 103 -21.11 1.62 -6.80
CA GLN A 103 -21.85 1.51 -5.55
C GLN A 103 -21.34 2.48 -4.47
N VAL A 104 -20.10 2.95 -4.59
CA VAL A 104 -19.44 3.77 -3.57
C VAL A 104 -19.05 5.16 -4.04
N TYR A 105 -18.87 5.34 -5.35
CA TYR A 105 -18.57 6.66 -5.90
C TYR A 105 -19.84 7.41 -6.26
N ASP A 106 -19.93 8.64 -5.82
CA ASP A 106 -20.74 9.69 -6.41
C ASP A 106 -19.82 10.74 -7.07
N ARG A 107 -20.39 11.71 -7.73
CA ARG A 107 -19.63 12.75 -8.42
C ARG A 107 -18.68 13.50 -7.48
N GLU A 108 -19.15 13.89 -6.29
CA GLU A 108 -18.31 14.60 -5.31
C GLU A 108 -17.11 13.78 -4.90
N THR A 109 -17.32 12.50 -4.61
CA THR A 109 -16.22 11.58 -4.20
C THR A 109 -15.22 11.39 -5.33
N ALA A 110 -15.68 11.24 -6.57
CA ALA A 110 -14.82 11.12 -7.74
C ALA A 110 -14.00 12.39 -7.97
N ASP A 111 -14.63 13.56 -7.91
CA ASP A 111 -13.97 14.85 -8.08
C ASP A 111 -12.89 15.08 -7.02
N LEU A 112 -13.15 14.73 -5.76
CA LEU A 112 -12.17 14.81 -4.67
C LEU A 112 -10.95 13.92 -4.92
N ILE A 113 -11.16 12.67 -5.33
CA ILE A 113 -10.07 11.74 -5.63
C ILE A 113 -9.27 12.21 -6.84
N GLU A 114 -9.94 12.64 -7.91
CA GLU A 114 -9.28 13.18 -9.09
C GLU A 114 -8.42 14.41 -8.77
N GLN A 115 -8.95 15.35 -8.00
CA GLN A 115 -8.18 16.54 -7.58
C GLN A 115 -7.00 16.17 -6.67
N THR A 116 -7.18 15.19 -5.79
CA THR A 116 -6.13 14.74 -4.87
C THR A 116 -4.98 14.07 -5.60
N TYR A 117 -5.29 13.30 -6.64
CA TYR A 117 -4.33 12.51 -7.42
C TYR A 117 -4.22 13.00 -8.87
N HIS A 118 -4.38 14.32 -9.11
CA HIS A 118 -4.41 14.87 -10.46
C HIS A 118 -3.15 14.53 -11.27
N GLU A 119 -1.96 14.48 -10.63
CA GLU A 119 -0.72 14.08 -11.30
C GLU A 119 -0.81 12.66 -11.87
N ASP A 120 -1.44 11.72 -11.14
CA ASP A 120 -1.63 10.36 -11.60
C ASP A 120 -2.59 10.31 -12.80
N TYR A 121 -3.69 11.09 -12.73
CA TYR A 121 -4.64 11.17 -13.84
C TYR A 121 -4.02 11.77 -15.12
N GLU A 122 -3.21 12.78 -14.99
CA GLU A 122 -2.52 13.41 -16.13
C GLU A 122 -1.42 12.50 -16.69
N TRP A 123 -0.60 11.93 -15.85
CA TRP A 123 0.55 11.14 -16.28
C TRP A 123 0.19 9.78 -16.84
N PHE A 124 -0.73 9.06 -16.17
CA PHE A 124 -1.13 7.72 -16.58
C PHE A 124 -2.39 7.69 -17.45
N HIS A 125 -2.96 8.86 -17.77
CA HIS A 125 -4.15 9.00 -18.59
C HIS A 125 -5.33 8.16 -18.07
N PHE A 126 -5.54 8.20 -16.74
CA PHE A 126 -6.68 7.50 -16.14
C PHE A 126 -8.00 8.09 -16.67
N GLU A 127 -8.96 7.20 -16.95
CA GLU A 127 -10.27 7.62 -17.39
C GLU A 127 -11.05 8.33 -16.27
N ARG A 128 -11.70 9.44 -16.65
CA ARG A 128 -12.59 10.17 -15.76
C ARG A 128 -13.98 9.61 -15.90
N HIS A 129 -14.47 8.97 -14.84
CA HIS A 129 -15.80 8.39 -14.85
C HIS A 129 -16.87 9.40 -14.44
N ASN A 130 -17.95 9.45 -15.20
CA ASN A 130 -19.08 10.34 -14.89
C ASN A 130 -20.06 9.64 -13.95
N TYR A 131 -19.83 9.72 -12.66
CA TYR A 131 -20.73 9.18 -11.64
C TYR A 131 -21.97 10.04 -11.43
N ALA A 132 -23.01 9.44 -10.82
CA ALA A 132 -24.25 10.14 -10.50
C ALA A 132 -24.02 11.32 -9.55
N ALA A 133 -24.79 12.40 -9.72
CA ALA A 133 -24.71 13.55 -8.81
C ALA A 133 -25.35 13.28 -7.43
N SER A 134 -26.22 12.24 -7.33
CA SER A 134 -26.82 11.83 -6.07
C SER A 134 -25.79 11.16 -5.17
N THR A 135 -25.90 11.40 -3.87
CA THR A 135 -25.04 10.76 -2.88
C THR A 135 -25.17 9.23 -2.97
N ALA A 136 -24.04 8.55 -3.16
CA ALA A 136 -23.99 7.11 -3.13
C ALA A 136 -24.25 6.60 -1.70
N THR A 137 -25.01 5.53 -1.57
CA THR A 137 -25.23 4.81 -0.31
C THR A 137 -25.03 3.32 -0.55
N PHE A 138 -24.19 2.70 0.23
CA PHE A 138 -23.95 1.25 0.16
C PHE A 138 -23.70 0.70 1.55
N VAL A 139 -24.75 0.26 2.19
CA VAL A 139 -24.70 -0.36 3.53
C VAL A 139 -24.47 -1.85 3.36
N LEU A 140 -23.45 -2.39 4.03
CA LEU A 140 -23.17 -3.83 4.00
C LEU A 140 -24.36 -4.65 4.46
N ASP A 141 -24.65 -5.75 3.78
CA ASP A 141 -25.59 -6.72 4.27
C ASP A 141 -25.00 -7.47 5.51
N PRO A 142 -25.83 -8.23 6.27
CA PRO A 142 -25.34 -8.91 7.47
C PRO A 142 -24.20 -9.90 7.23
N LEU A 143 -24.19 -10.58 6.08
CA LEU A 143 -23.14 -11.55 5.74
C LEU A 143 -21.82 -10.83 5.39
N GLN A 144 -21.88 -9.79 4.57
CA GLN A 144 -20.74 -8.93 4.24
C GLN A 144 -20.16 -8.28 5.50
N GLN A 145 -21.01 -7.81 6.42
CA GLN A 145 -20.58 -7.26 7.70
C GLN A 145 -19.88 -8.30 8.58
N ALA A 146 -20.41 -9.50 8.67
CA ALA A 146 -19.78 -10.60 9.41
C ALA A 146 -18.43 -10.98 8.80
N PHE A 147 -18.34 -11.02 7.47
CA PHE A 147 -17.09 -11.28 6.76
C PHE A 147 -16.04 -10.20 7.04
N LEU A 148 -16.43 -8.93 6.95
CA LEU A 148 -15.54 -7.80 7.26
C LEU A 148 -15.01 -7.87 8.69
N ASN A 149 -15.89 -8.16 9.65
CA ASN A 149 -15.50 -8.29 11.06
C ASN A 149 -14.51 -9.44 11.26
N ASN A 150 -14.70 -10.56 10.59
CA ASN A 150 -13.80 -11.72 10.64
C ASN A 150 -12.43 -11.35 10.03
N LEU A 151 -12.40 -10.69 8.86
CA LEU A 151 -11.17 -10.21 8.25
C LEU A 151 -10.38 -9.30 9.18
N ARG A 152 -11.05 -8.33 9.80
CA ARG A 152 -10.41 -7.39 10.74
C ARG A 152 -9.82 -8.11 11.95
N GLN A 153 -10.56 -9.02 12.53
CA GLN A 153 -10.06 -9.83 13.65
C GLN A 153 -8.84 -10.69 13.24
N THR A 154 -8.90 -11.31 12.07
CA THR A 154 -7.80 -12.14 11.56
C THR A 154 -6.57 -11.29 11.29
N THR A 155 -6.72 -10.13 10.62
CA THR A 155 -5.63 -9.19 10.35
C THR A 155 -5.00 -8.69 11.65
N GLN A 156 -5.81 -8.30 12.63
CA GLN A 156 -5.31 -7.85 13.93
C GLN A 156 -4.51 -8.96 14.65
N ARG A 157 -5.00 -10.19 14.63
CA ARG A 157 -4.27 -11.35 15.21
C ARG A 157 -2.94 -11.58 14.50
N LEU A 158 -2.93 -11.55 13.17
CA LEU A 158 -1.71 -11.70 12.38
C LEU A 158 -0.70 -10.57 12.67
N GLN A 159 -1.16 -9.36 12.83
CA GLN A 159 -0.30 -8.22 13.17
C GLN A 159 0.32 -8.36 14.56
N ILE A 160 -0.47 -8.80 15.56
CA ILE A 160 0.05 -9.09 16.91
C ILE A 160 1.12 -10.19 16.85
N LEU A 161 0.85 -11.29 16.13
CA LEU A 161 1.79 -12.39 15.98
C LEU A 161 3.07 -11.97 15.23
N SER A 162 2.91 -11.18 14.17
CA SER A 162 4.03 -10.62 13.40
C SER A 162 4.91 -9.74 14.28
N ASN A 163 4.32 -8.79 15.01
CA ASN A 163 5.06 -7.92 15.91
C ASN A 163 5.82 -8.72 16.98
N ALA A 164 5.16 -9.70 17.61
CA ALA A 164 5.79 -10.58 18.59
C ALA A 164 6.94 -11.43 17.98
N ALA A 165 6.78 -11.87 16.73
CA ALA A 165 7.84 -12.57 16.00
C ALA A 165 9.02 -11.65 15.67
N PHE A 166 8.74 -10.42 15.20
CA PHE A 166 9.78 -9.41 14.91
C PHE A 166 10.56 -9.01 16.16
N GLU A 167 9.90 -8.79 17.29
CA GLU A 167 10.59 -8.52 18.56
C GLU A 167 11.54 -9.65 18.95
N ARG A 168 11.10 -10.89 18.85
CA ARG A 168 11.93 -12.06 19.18
C ARG A 168 13.10 -12.25 18.21
N VAL A 169 12.84 -12.10 16.91
CA VAL A 169 13.87 -12.26 15.88
C VAL A 169 14.84 -11.08 15.92
N GLY A 170 14.34 -9.85 16.04
CA GLY A 170 15.14 -8.63 16.14
C GLY A 170 16.10 -8.66 17.31
N PHE A 171 15.64 -9.07 18.49
CA PHE A 171 16.51 -9.20 19.67
C PHE A 171 17.58 -10.28 19.48
N ARG A 172 17.22 -11.48 19.00
CA ARG A 172 18.18 -12.58 18.75
C ARG A 172 19.18 -12.23 17.64
N TYR A 173 18.70 -11.57 16.59
CA TYR A 173 19.56 -11.13 15.48
C TYR A 173 20.53 -10.03 15.94
N GLY A 174 20.04 -9.02 16.65
CA GLY A 174 20.85 -7.97 17.25
C GLY A 174 21.88 -8.51 18.22
N ALA A 175 21.48 -9.40 19.14
CA ALA A 175 22.40 -10.05 20.07
C ALA A 175 23.47 -10.87 19.36
N ARG A 176 23.13 -11.65 18.32
CA ARG A 176 24.09 -12.40 17.50
C ARG A 176 25.09 -11.49 16.78
N GLN A 177 24.63 -10.37 16.22
CA GLN A 177 25.50 -9.39 15.55
C GLN A 177 26.48 -8.73 16.53
N VAL A 178 26.03 -8.38 17.72
CA VAL A 178 26.88 -7.84 18.78
C VAL A 178 27.92 -8.88 19.22
N ILE A 179 27.50 -10.12 19.50
CA ILE A 179 28.41 -11.21 19.87
C ILE A 179 29.45 -11.46 18.77
N ARG A 180 29.02 -11.50 17.49
CA ARG A 180 29.91 -11.71 16.36
C ARG A 180 30.91 -10.55 16.18
N SER A 181 30.47 -9.31 16.39
CA SER A 181 31.37 -8.14 16.32
C SER A 181 32.39 -8.12 17.47
N LEU A 182 31.99 -8.54 18.67
CA LEU A 182 32.91 -8.70 19.81
C LEU A 182 33.90 -9.84 19.56
N GLN A 183 33.45 -10.99 19.08
CA GLN A 183 34.34 -12.09 18.70
C GLN A 183 35.38 -11.67 17.65
N LEU A 184 34.96 -10.95 16.59
CA LEU A 184 35.85 -10.45 15.57
C LEU A 184 36.88 -9.43 16.09
N ARG A 185 36.51 -8.63 17.12
CA ARG A 185 37.45 -7.71 17.77
C ARG A 185 38.45 -8.45 18.66
N LEU A 186 38.03 -9.50 19.33
CA LEU A 186 38.89 -10.30 20.21
C LEU A 186 39.81 -11.26 19.45
N THR A 187 39.38 -11.70 18.26
CA THR A 187 40.15 -12.66 17.43
C THR A 187 41.02 -11.98 16.38
N ARG A 188 40.95 -10.66 16.19
CA ARG A 188 41.91 -9.96 15.34
C ARG A 188 43.24 -9.89 16.07
N PRO A 189 44.27 -10.61 15.61
CA PRO A 189 45.62 -10.35 16.11
C PRO A 189 45.93 -8.89 15.85
N SER A 190 46.46 -8.22 16.87
CA SER A 190 46.89 -6.82 16.72
C SER A 190 47.89 -6.77 15.57
N ARG A 191 47.43 -6.30 14.41
CA ARG A 191 48.35 -5.95 13.32
C ARG A 191 49.21 -4.82 13.88
N ARG A 192 50.40 -5.17 14.37
CA ARG A 192 51.47 -4.21 14.58
C ARG A 192 51.59 -3.47 13.25
N HIS A 193 51.51 -2.16 13.30
CA HIS A 193 51.80 -1.27 12.19
C HIS A 193 53.12 -1.71 11.57
N ASP A 194 53.09 -2.25 10.36
CA ASP A 194 54.27 -2.41 9.54
C ASP A 194 54.51 -1.04 8.85
N PRO A 195 55.54 -0.29 9.24
CA PRO A 195 55.80 1.06 8.70
C PRO A 195 56.23 1.08 7.24
N LYS A 196 56.30 -0.07 6.58
CA LYS A 196 56.80 -0.20 5.18
C LYS A 196 55.76 -0.07 4.09
N LEU A 197 54.49 0.17 4.42
CA LEU A 197 53.39 0.31 3.43
C LEU A 197 52.97 1.76 3.12
N LEU A 198 53.81 2.74 3.45
CA LEU A 198 53.62 4.16 3.10
C LEU A 198 54.69 4.68 2.14
N GLN A 199 55.06 3.90 1.15
CA GLN A 199 55.82 4.40 0.00
C GLN A 199 55.15 3.92 -1.27
N TRP A 200 54.20 4.71 -1.75
CA TRP A 200 53.89 4.97 -3.18
C TRP A 200 53.08 6.26 -3.26
#